data_7374454cf3339879cfed496a475e6eb1
#
_entry.id   7374454cf3339879cfed496a475e6eb1
#
_cell.length_a   1.000
_cell.length_b   1.000
_cell.length_c   1.000
_cell.angle_alpha   90.00
_cell.angle_beta   90.00
_cell.angle_gamma   90.00
#
_symmetry.space_group_name_H-M   'P 1'
#
loop_
_entity.id
_entity.type
_entity.pdbx_description
1 polymer ?
#
loop_
_entity_poly.entity_id
_entity_poly.type
_entity_poly.pdbx_seq_one_letter_code
_entity_poly.pdbx_strand_id
1 'polypeptide(L)' 'MKPKIVFLDEYSLAGRGLSAVKALGDYTGYDMTAPDEVAVRCADAEIVVTNK' A
#
# COMPACT_ATOMS: atom_id res chain seq x y z
N MET A 1 -6.06 17.63 3.31
CA MET A 1 -6.10 16.21 3.72
C MET A 1 -5.18 15.41 2.84
N LYS A 2 -4.51 14.45 3.42
CA LYS A 2 -3.63 13.57 2.66
C LYS A 2 -4.39 12.34 2.19
N PRO A 3 -4.14 11.88 0.97
CA PRO A 3 -4.78 10.66 0.48
C PRO A 3 -4.29 9.45 1.29
N LYS A 4 -5.17 8.49 1.44
CA LYS A 4 -4.82 7.24 2.09
C LYS A 4 -4.26 6.28 1.06
N ILE A 5 -3.02 5.87 1.24
CA ILE A 5 -2.29 5.02 0.31
C ILE A 5 -2.08 3.66 0.93
N VAL A 6 -2.44 2.60 0.21
CA VAL A 6 -2.24 1.23 0.67
C VAL A 6 -1.38 0.48 -0.34
N PHE A 7 -0.31 -0.13 0.13
CA PHE A 7 0.55 -0.97 -0.69
C PHE A 7 0.35 -2.43 -0.26
N LEU A 8 -0.16 -3.25 -1.15
CA LEU A 8 -0.55 -4.62 -0.83
C LEU A 8 0.60 -5.62 -0.81
N ASP A 9 1.67 -5.37 -1.56
CA ASP A 9 2.73 -6.34 -1.77
C ASP A 9 4.11 -5.71 -1.72
N GLU A 10 4.45 -4.99 -0.67
CA GLU A 10 5.75 -4.31 -0.63
C GLU A 10 6.91 -5.26 -0.34
N TYR A 11 6.61 -6.51 -0.03
CA TYR A 11 7.62 -7.52 0.24
C TYR A 11 8.70 -7.60 -0.86
N SER A 12 8.27 -7.62 -2.11
CA SER A 12 9.20 -7.79 -3.23
C SER A 12 10.05 -6.55 -3.49
N LEU A 13 9.71 -5.41 -2.92
CA LEU A 13 10.48 -4.18 -3.10
C LEU A 13 11.60 -4.03 -2.08
N ALA A 14 11.56 -4.81 -1.01
CA ALA A 14 12.55 -4.73 0.07
C ALA A 14 12.73 -3.29 0.59
N GLY A 15 11.67 -2.51 0.59
CA GLY A 15 11.69 -1.14 1.08
C GLY A 15 12.21 -0.10 0.11
N ARG A 16 12.59 -0.51 -1.10
CA ARG A 16 13.19 0.43 -2.05
C ARG A 16 12.13 1.33 -2.68
N GLY A 17 12.46 2.61 -2.77
CA GLY A 17 11.61 3.59 -3.44
C GLY A 17 10.36 3.98 -2.68
N LEU A 18 10.17 3.46 -1.47
CA LEU A 18 8.94 3.72 -0.73
C LEU A 18 8.93 5.07 -0.04
N SER A 19 10.08 5.67 0.21
CA SER A 19 10.13 6.96 0.91
C SER A 19 9.37 8.05 0.16
N ALA A 20 9.47 8.07 -1.16
CA ALA A 20 8.75 9.05 -1.97
C ALA A 20 7.24 8.83 -1.89
N VAL A 21 6.81 7.57 -1.94
CA VAL A 21 5.39 7.24 -1.84
C VAL A 21 4.85 7.59 -0.46
N LYS A 22 5.62 7.29 0.58
CA LYS A 22 5.21 7.59 1.95
C LYS A 22 5.03 9.08 2.19
N ALA A 23 5.78 9.89 1.49
CA ALA A 23 5.69 11.35 1.61
C ALA A 23 4.44 11.93 0.96
N LEU A 24 3.79 11.18 0.08
CA LEU A 24 2.62 11.67 -0.66
C LEU A 24 1.33 11.67 0.16
N GLY A 25 1.26 10.85 1.21
CA GLY A 25 0.02 10.78 1.96
C GLY A 25 0.11 9.88 3.18
N ASP A 26 -1.05 9.42 3.62
CA ASP A 26 -1.18 8.50 4.76
C ASP A 26 -0.93 7.09 4.27
N TYR A 27 0.26 6.60 4.46
CA TYR A 27 0.74 5.35 3.88
C TYR A 27 0.59 4.17 4.85
N THR A 28 0.07 3.07 4.34
CA THR A 28 0.04 1.79 5.05
C THR A 28 0.56 0.71 4.11
N GLY A 29 1.61 0.01 4.53
CA GLY A 29 2.21 -1.03 3.70
C GLY A 29 2.02 -2.41 4.32
N TYR A 30 1.81 -3.40 3.46
CA TYR A 30 1.71 -4.80 3.86
C TYR A 30 2.72 -5.60 3.05
N ASP A 31 3.41 -6.53 3.72
CA ASP A 31 4.37 -7.38 3.02
C ASP A 31 3.67 -8.21 1.95
N MET A 32 2.60 -8.87 2.34
CA MET A 32 1.80 -9.70 1.44
C MET A 32 0.34 -9.57 1.80
N THR A 33 -0.52 -9.71 0.83
CA THR A 33 -1.96 -9.63 1.04
C THR A 33 -2.63 -10.84 0.40
N ALA A 34 -3.38 -11.59 1.20
CA ALA A 34 -4.16 -12.71 0.71
C ALA A 34 -5.37 -12.19 -0.07
N PRO A 35 -5.90 -12.98 -1.03
CA PRO A 35 -7.03 -12.53 -1.84
C PRO A 35 -8.25 -12.09 -1.03
N ASP A 36 -8.52 -12.73 0.09
CA ASP A 36 -9.65 -12.40 0.94
C ASP A 36 -9.42 -11.14 1.80
N GLU A 37 -8.19 -10.63 1.82
CA GLU A 37 -7.86 -9.43 2.58
C GLU A 37 -7.87 -8.17 1.73
N VAL A 38 -7.88 -8.32 0.41
CA VAL A 38 -7.76 -7.18 -0.49
C VAL A 38 -8.89 -6.17 -0.28
N ALA A 39 -10.12 -6.64 -0.24
CA ALA A 39 -11.28 -5.75 -0.08
C ALA A 39 -11.22 -5.00 1.24
N VAL A 40 -10.85 -5.68 2.31
CA VAL A 40 -10.78 -5.07 3.64
C VAL A 40 -9.69 -4.01 3.68
N ARG A 41 -8.51 -4.34 3.17
CA ARG A 41 -7.37 -3.43 3.23
C ARG A 41 -7.52 -2.23 2.32
N CYS A 42 -8.28 -2.37 1.23
CA CYS A 42 -8.49 -1.28 0.28
C CYS A 42 -9.75 -0.47 0.54
N ALA A 43 -10.55 -0.85 1.53
CA ALA A 43 -11.87 -0.26 1.74
C ALA A 43 -11.86 1.27 1.83
N ASP A 44 -10.87 1.83 2.54
CA ASP A 44 -10.75 3.26 2.72
C ASP A 44 -9.62 3.88 1.92
N ALA A 45 -8.95 3.10 1.08
CA ALA A 45 -7.80 3.60 0.35
C ALA A 45 -8.22 4.43 -0.84
N GLU A 46 -7.55 5.55 -1.04
CA GLU A 46 -7.73 6.37 -2.23
C GLU A 46 -6.75 5.93 -3.32
N ILE A 47 -5.60 5.42 -2.92
CA ILE A 47 -4.58 4.93 -3.84
C ILE A 47 -4.17 3.55 -3.38
N VAL A 48 -4.23 2.58 -4.29
CA VAL A 48 -3.82 1.21 -4.01
C VAL A 48 -2.65 0.87 -4.92
N VAL A 49 -1.56 0.38 -4.33
CA VAL A 49 -0.37 0.00 -5.07
C VAL A 49 -0.16 -1.50 -4.91
N THR A 50 0.08 -2.18 -6.00
CA THR A 50 0.38 -3.61 -5.99
C THR A 50 1.54 -3.87 -6.92
N ASN A 51 2.35 -4.87 -6.56
CA ASN A 51 3.54 -5.21 -7.33
C ASN A 51 3.38 -6.56 -8.03
N LYS A 52 2.18 -7.02 -8.19
CA LYS A 52 1.93 -8.29 -8.87
C LYS A 52 1.07 -8.13 -10.09
#